data_7a28635ae8573ad76fc49ce671d6ad22
#
_entry.id   7a28635ae8573ad76fc49ce671d6ad22
#
_cell.length_a   1.000
_cell.length_b   1.000
_cell.length_c   1.000
_cell.angle_alpha   90.00
_cell.angle_beta   90.00
_cell.angle_gamma   90.00
#
_symmetry.space_group_name_H-M   'P 1'
#
loop_
_entity.id
_entity.type
_entity.pdbx_description
1 polymer ?
#
loop_
_entity_poly.entity_id
_entity_poly.type
_entity_poly.pdbx_seq_one_letter_code
_entity_poly.pdbx_strand_id
1 'polypeptide(L)'
;MQRALKAWFVPVLLGVTPVWADTVACHIIYGGENFSVSAQPTAEPYKVKGEKIGRYFEFKAVYATSPADLAAISIYVYGTSSGESVLIHQAKFASGIGNDAAPWGFTGFQYVYEPSKSSELQYWCEKTP
;
A
#
# COMPACT_ATOMS: atom_id res chain seq x y z
N MET A 1 57.25 28.74 19.30
CA MET A 1 56.48 27.51 19.47
C MET A 1 55.22 27.60 18.63
N GLN A 2 55.24 26.90 17.57
CA GLN A 2 54.08 26.86 16.70
C GLN A 2 53.14 25.77 17.18
N ARG A 3 52.00 26.19 17.60
CA ARG A 3 50.92 25.25 17.78
C ARG A 3 50.41 24.88 16.39
N ALA A 4 50.52 23.61 16.06
CA ALA A 4 49.85 23.08 14.92
C ALA A 4 48.36 23.31 15.12
N LEU A 5 47.77 24.18 14.33
CA LEU A 5 46.35 24.28 14.20
C LEU A 5 45.89 22.96 13.63
N LYS A 6 45.40 22.12 14.50
CA LYS A 6 44.63 20.97 14.04
C LYS A 6 43.39 21.53 13.38
N ALA A 7 43.42 21.55 12.08
CA ALA A 7 42.21 21.73 11.33
C ALA A 7 41.27 20.59 11.73
N TRP A 8 40.30 20.92 12.50
CA TRP A 8 39.21 20.01 12.75
C TRP A 8 38.39 19.88 11.49
N PHE A 9 38.72 18.90 10.69
CA PHE A 9 37.75 18.41 9.74
C PHE A 9 36.70 17.70 10.55
N VAL A 10 35.66 18.41 10.90
CA VAL A 10 34.40 17.77 11.16
C VAL A 10 33.92 17.26 9.81
N PRO A 11 33.94 15.96 9.53
CA PRO A 11 33.25 15.50 8.38
C PRO A 11 31.81 15.92 8.60
N VAL A 12 31.37 16.91 7.83
CA VAL A 12 29.96 17.09 7.66
C VAL A 12 29.52 15.78 6.98
N LEU A 13 29.15 14.84 7.80
CA LEU A 13 28.30 13.79 7.34
C LEU A 13 27.06 14.51 6.85
N LEU A 14 27.07 14.82 5.57
CA LEU A 14 25.83 14.95 4.85
C LEU A 14 25.16 13.61 5.06
N GLY A 15 24.46 13.50 6.18
CA GLY A 15 23.61 12.38 6.41
C GLY A 15 22.69 12.30 5.23
N VAL A 16 22.92 11.35 4.35
CA VAL A 16 21.88 10.87 3.48
C VAL A 16 20.85 10.35 4.44
N THR A 17 19.95 11.22 4.86
CA THR A 17 18.72 10.78 5.50
C THR A 17 18.11 9.79 4.53
N PRO A 18 17.97 8.51 4.92
CA PRO A 18 17.30 7.58 4.06
C PRO A 18 15.90 8.16 3.81
N VAL A 19 15.62 8.46 2.55
CA VAL A 19 14.29 8.80 2.12
C VAL A 19 13.52 7.49 2.23
N TRP A 20 12.86 7.31 3.36
CA TRP A 20 11.95 6.20 3.52
C TRP A 20 10.79 6.46 2.59
N ALA A 21 10.72 5.69 1.51
CA ALA A 21 9.54 5.68 0.68
C ALA A 21 8.38 5.17 1.53
N ASP A 22 7.25 5.87 1.45
CA ASP A 22 6.04 5.41 2.10
C ASP A 22 5.65 4.03 1.57
N THR A 23 5.22 3.18 2.47
CA THR A 23 4.65 1.87 2.14
C THR A 23 3.14 1.96 2.32
N VAL A 24 2.39 1.27 1.51
CA VAL A 24 0.95 1.10 1.69
C VAL A 24 0.73 -0.15 2.53
N ALA A 25 -0.02 0.00 3.61
CA ALA A 25 -0.44 -1.11 4.45
C ALA A 25 -1.96 -1.19 4.44
N CYS A 26 -2.49 -2.30 3.98
CA CYS A 26 -3.92 -2.57 3.94
C CYS A 26 -4.31 -3.54 5.05
N HIS A 27 -5.33 -3.17 5.77
CA HIS A 27 -5.91 -3.95 6.87
C HIS A 27 -7.24 -4.49 6.39
N ILE A 28 -7.38 -5.80 6.40
CA ILE A 28 -8.53 -6.50 5.83
C ILE A 28 -9.21 -7.32 6.92
N ILE A 29 -10.51 -7.24 6.97
CA ILE A 29 -11.34 -8.00 7.91
C ILE A 29 -12.28 -8.87 7.09
N TYR A 30 -12.20 -10.16 7.32
CA TYR A 30 -13.10 -11.12 6.66
C TYR A 30 -13.29 -12.35 7.52
N GLY A 31 -14.55 -12.75 7.68
CA GLY A 31 -14.90 -13.96 8.43
C GLY A 31 -14.44 -13.94 9.90
N GLY A 32 -14.38 -12.76 10.51
CA GLY A 32 -13.89 -12.60 11.88
C GLY A 32 -12.36 -12.65 12.01
N GLU A 33 -11.64 -12.72 10.90
CA GLU A 33 -10.17 -12.74 10.87
C GLU A 33 -9.62 -11.44 10.30
N ASN A 34 -8.41 -11.09 10.75
CA ASN A 34 -7.69 -9.93 10.26
C ASN A 34 -6.53 -10.37 9.37
N PHE A 35 -6.42 -9.72 8.21
CA PHE A 35 -5.34 -9.96 7.25
C PHE A 35 -4.63 -8.65 6.96
N SER A 36 -3.37 -8.73 6.57
CA SER A 36 -2.59 -7.57 6.17
C SER A 36 -1.98 -7.81 4.80
N VAL A 37 -2.11 -6.81 3.92
CA VAL A 37 -1.47 -6.80 2.60
C VAL A 37 -0.71 -5.49 2.48
N SER A 38 0.57 -5.57 2.14
CA SER A 38 1.42 -4.40 1.98
C SER A 38 1.83 -4.21 0.53
N ALA A 39 2.02 -2.97 0.12
CA ALA A 39 2.52 -2.63 -1.20
C ALA A 39 3.68 -1.63 -1.09
N GLN A 40 4.82 -2.02 -1.65
CA GLN A 40 5.97 -1.14 -1.81
C GLN A 40 5.80 -0.31 -3.08
N PRO A 41 6.34 0.91 -3.12
CA PRO A 41 6.42 1.64 -4.38
C PRO A 41 7.15 0.81 -5.44
N THR A 42 6.56 0.71 -6.62
CA THR A 42 7.14 -0.08 -7.71
C THR A 42 7.02 0.62 -9.05
N ALA A 43 8.05 0.48 -9.89
CA ALA A 43 8.02 0.87 -11.28
C ALA A 43 7.44 -0.23 -12.18
N GLU A 44 7.14 -1.39 -11.60
CA GLU A 44 6.67 -2.58 -12.33
C GLU A 44 5.32 -3.06 -11.77
N PRO A 45 4.25 -2.25 -11.93
CA PRO A 45 2.95 -2.56 -11.32
C PRO A 45 2.35 -3.88 -11.79
N TYR A 46 2.69 -4.31 -13.00
CA TYR A 46 2.15 -5.55 -13.58
C TYR A 46 2.72 -6.82 -12.94
N LYS A 47 3.80 -6.71 -12.17
CA LYS A 47 4.40 -7.84 -11.47
C LYS A 47 3.78 -8.08 -10.10
N VAL A 48 2.98 -7.16 -9.61
CA VAL A 48 2.33 -7.31 -8.31
C VAL A 48 1.25 -8.38 -8.41
N LYS A 49 1.32 -9.33 -7.49
CA LYS A 49 0.35 -10.42 -7.41
C LYS A 49 -0.67 -10.15 -6.32
N GLY A 50 -1.88 -10.63 -6.52
CA GLY A 50 -2.91 -10.62 -5.50
C GLY A 50 -2.66 -11.68 -4.44
N GLU A 51 -3.21 -11.46 -3.26
CA GLU A 51 -3.18 -12.39 -2.13
C GLU A 51 -4.56 -12.92 -1.86
N LYS A 52 -4.64 -14.21 -1.62
CA LYS A 52 -5.92 -14.87 -1.33
C LYS A 52 -6.37 -14.52 0.08
N ILE A 53 -7.60 -14.04 0.19
CA ILE A 53 -8.24 -13.72 1.46
C ILE A 53 -9.41 -14.65 1.65
N GLY A 54 -9.26 -15.58 2.57
CA GLY A 54 -10.28 -16.60 2.79
C GLY A 54 -10.54 -17.42 1.54
N ARG A 55 -11.78 -17.85 1.37
CA ARG A 55 -12.19 -18.76 0.29
C ARG A 55 -12.66 -18.04 -0.97
N TYR A 56 -13.23 -16.85 -0.83
CA TYR A 56 -13.97 -16.21 -1.92
C TYR A 56 -13.40 -14.90 -2.41
N PHE A 57 -12.26 -14.46 -1.85
CA PHE A 57 -11.65 -13.18 -2.21
C PHE A 57 -10.18 -13.30 -2.53
N GLU A 58 -9.73 -12.40 -3.40
CA GLU A 58 -8.32 -12.09 -3.63
C GLU A 58 -8.16 -10.58 -3.55
N PHE A 59 -7.12 -10.13 -2.85
CA PHE A 59 -6.86 -8.72 -2.61
C PHE A 59 -5.50 -8.33 -3.21
N LYS A 60 -5.47 -7.22 -3.93
CA LYS A 60 -4.23 -6.71 -4.50
C LYS A 60 -4.12 -5.21 -4.27
N ALA A 61 -3.00 -4.79 -3.70
CA ALA A 61 -2.64 -3.38 -3.57
C ALA A 61 -1.42 -3.11 -4.46
N VAL A 62 -1.49 -2.06 -5.27
CA VAL A 62 -0.41 -1.69 -6.20
C VAL A 62 -0.06 -0.22 -5.97
N TYR A 63 1.18 0.04 -5.61
CA TYR A 63 1.70 1.40 -5.50
C TYR A 63 2.60 1.69 -6.69
N ALA A 64 2.00 2.12 -7.80
CA ALA A 64 2.73 2.40 -9.04
C ALA A 64 3.38 3.78 -8.98
N THR A 65 4.67 3.84 -9.28
CA THR A 65 5.45 5.09 -9.27
C THR A 65 5.84 5.57 -10.67
N SER A 66 5.70 4.74 -11.70
CA SER A 66 6.12 5.04 -13.06
C SER A 66 5.03 4.65 -14.06
N PRO A 67 4.82 5.44 -15.09
CA PRO A 67 5.37 6.79 -15.30
C PRO A 67 4.81 7.79 -14.27
N ALA A 68 5.57 8.85 -13.99
CA ALA A 68 5.25 9.77 -12.89
C ALA A 68 3.88 10.42 -12.98
N ASP A 69 3.42 10.72 -14.18
CA ASP A 69 2.11 11.32 -14.44
C ASP A 69 0.94 10.33 -14.24
N LEU A 70 1.23 9.04 -14.21
CA LEU A 70 0.24 7.97 -13.95
C LEU A 70 0.47 7.29 -12.61
N ALA A 71 1.36 7.85 -11.78
CA ALA A 71 1.64 7.30 -10.45
C ALA A 71 0.37 7.30 -9.60
N ALA A 72 0.04 6.15 -9.03
CA ALA A 72 -1.19 5.95 -8.29
C ALA A 72 -1.10 4.76 -7.35
N ILE A 73 -1.97 4.78 -6.34
CA ILE A 73 -2.21 3.61 -5.49
C ILE A 73 -3.53 3.01 -5.94
N SER A 74 -3.52 1.75 -6.32
CA SER A 74 -4.72 1.05 -6.77
C SER A 74 -5.00 -0.15 -5.88
N ILE A 75 -6.24 -0.27 -5.48
CA ILE A 75 -6.72 -1.40 -4.68
C ILE A 75 -7.69 -2.19 -5.56
N TYR A 76 -7.45 -3.48 -5.64
CA TYR A 76 -8.31 -4.40 -6.40
C TYR A 76 -8.78 -5.52 -5.49
N VAL A 77 -10.06 -5.79 -5.52
CA VAL A 77 -10.64 -6.95 -4.85
C VAL A 77 -11.35 -7.80 -5.88
N TYR A 78 -11.02 -9.07 -5.88
CA TYR A 78 -11.58 -10.05 -6.80
C TYR A 78 -12.44 -11.03 -6.02
N GLY A 79 -13.55 -11.44 -6.62
CA GLY A 79 -14.30 -12.60 -6.19
C GLY A 79 -13.74 -13.85 -6.86
N THR A 80 -13.58 -14.93 -6.10
CA THR A 80 -12.97 -16.18 -6.60
C THR A 80 -13.89 -17.39 -6.49
N SER A 81 -15.16 -17.16 -6.25
CA SER A 81 -16.13 -18.22 -6.02
C SER A 81 -16.37 -19.13 -7.23
N SER A 82 -16.14 -18.61 -8.45
CA SER A 82 -16.34 -19.35 -9.69
C SER A 82 -15.11 -20.15 -10.14
N GLY A 83 -14.02 -20.12 -9.37
CA GLY A 83 -12.73 -20.67 -9.77
C GLY A 83 -11.86 -19.74 -10.59
N GLU A 84 -12.39 -18.61 -11.01
CA GLU A 84 -11.67 -17.53 -11.69
C GLU A 84 -11.72 -16.28 -10.84
N SER A 85 -10.70 -15.43 -10.98
CA SER A 85 -10.67 -14.14 -10.31
C SER A 85 -11.47 -13.12 -11.11
N VAL A 86 -12.58 -12.66 -10.55
CA VAL A 86 -13.47 -11.67 -11.16
C VAL A 86 -13.33 -10.36 -10.38
N LEU A 87 -12.96 -9.27 -11.05
CA LEU A 87 -12.85 -7.98 -10.40
C LEU A 87 -14.23 -7.49 -9.95
N ILE A 88 -14.39 -7.29 -8.65
CA ILE A 88 -15.65 -6.82 -8.05
C ILE A 88 -15.51 -5.44 -7.39
N HIS A 89 -14.28 -4.98 -7.15
CA HIS A 89 -14.04 -3.67 -6.54
C HIS A 89 -12.69 -3.12 -6.99
N GLN A 90 -12.69 -1.86 -7.35
CA GLN A 90 -11.48 -1.12 -7.68
C GLN A 90 -11.56 0.27 -7.05
N ALA A 91 -10.50 0.67 -6.39
CA ALA A 91 -10.32 2.02 -5.87
C ALA A 91 -8.95 2.54 -6.27
N LYS A 92 -8.89 3.79 -6.72
CA LYS A 92 -7.65 4.39 -7.21
C LYS A 92 -7.44 5.75 -6.56
N PHE A 93 -6.22 5.98 -6.11
CA PHE A 93 -5.84 7.18 -5.36
C PHE A 93 -4.58 7.78 -5.96
N ALA A 94 -4.46 9.10 -5.91
CA ALA A 94 -3.22 9.76 -6.30
C ALA A 94 -2.07 9.31 -5.41
N SER A 95 -0.87 9.13 -5.98
CA SER A 95 0.29 8.65 -5.23
C SER A 95 0.69 9.55 -4.06
N GLY A 96 0.37 10.84 -4.14
CA GLY A 96 0.66 11.83 -3.10
C GLY A 96 -0.41 11.95 -2.01
N ILE A 97 -1.44 11.11 -2.03
CA ILE A 97 -2.52 11.17 -1.04
C ILE A 97 -1.99 10.94 0.38
N GLY A 98 -2.49 11.71 1.35
CA GLY A 98 -2.17 11.52 2.77
C GLY A 98 -3.23 10.69 3.50
N ASN A 99 -2.94 10.32 4.74
CA ASN A 99 -3.86 9.59 5.61
C ASN A 99 -4.93 10.51 6.20
N ASP A 100 -5.70 11.17 5.33
CA ASP A 100 -6.66 12.21 5.73
C ASP A 100 -8.05 11.66 6.07
N ALA A 101 -8.26 10.36 5.92
CA ALA A 101 -9.50 9.68 6.28
C ALA A 101 -9.44 9.03 7.67
N ALA A 102 -8.73 9.68 8.61
CA ALA A 102 -8.54 9.16 9.96
C ALA A 102 -9.89 8.84 10.63
N PRO A 103 -9.96 7.72 11.37
CA PRO A 103 -8.88 6.81 11.73
C PRO A 103 -8.55 5.74 10.66
N TRP A 104 -9.10 5.85 9.46
CA TRP A 104 -9.06 4.80 8.43
C TRP A 104 -8.11 5.13 7.27
N GLY A 105 -6.90 5.61 7.58
CA GLY A 105 -5.83 5.83 6.60
C GLY A 105 -6.17 6.83 5.50
N PHE A 106 -5.84 6.47 4.26
CA PHE A 106 -6.16 7.31 3.10
C PHE A 106 -7.38 6.82 2.33
N THR A 107 -7.80 5.58 2.51
CA THR A 107 -8.94 5.01 1.78
C THR A 107 -10.28 5.26 2.45
N GLY A 108 -10.31 5.49 3.76
CA GLY A 108 -11.50 5.30 4.56
C GLY A 108 -11.83 3.82 4.72
N PHE A 109 -12.86 3.53 5.50
CA PHE A 109 -13.31 2.15 5.73
C PHE A 109 -14.21 1.70 4.58
N GLN A 110 -13.81 0.63 3.90
CA GLN A 110 -14.46 0.15 2.69
C GLN A 110 -15.14 -1.20 2.92
N TYR A 111 -16.26 -1.39 2.26
CA TYR A 111 -17.05 -2.61 2.29
C TYR A 111 -17.11 -3.18 0.87
N VAL A 112 -16.71 -4.44 0.70
CA VAL A 112 -16.73 -5.12 -0.59
C VAL A 112 -17.61 -6.35 -0.50
N TYR A 113 -18.64 -6.38 -1.31
CA TYR A 113 -19.64 -7.44 -1.29
C TYR A 113 -19.45 -8.39 -2.49
N GLU A 114 -19.40 -9.68 -2.20
CA GLU A 114 -19.37 -10.73 -3.21
C GLU A 114 -20.78 -11.32 -3.33
N PRO A 115 -21.52 -10.99 -4.40
CA PRO A 115 -22.96 -11.29 -4.46
C PRO A 115 -23.27 -12.77 -4.64
N SER A 116 -22.40 -13.56 -5.28
CA SER A 116 -22.68 -14.97 -5.54
C SER A 116 -22.64 -15.81 -4.25
N LYS A 117 -21.95 -15.36 -3.22
CA LYS A 117 -21.82 -16.03 -1.93
C LYS A 117 -22.34 -15.20 -0.77
N SER A 118 -22.91 -14.04 -1.05
CA SER A 118 -23.41 -13.12 -0.02
C SER A 118 -22.35 -12.86 1.06
N SER A 119 -21.10 -12.72 0.65
CA SER A 119 -19.98 -12.51 1.55
C SER A 119 -19.48 -11.07 1.45
N GLU A 120 -19.09 -10.51 2.58
CA GLU A 120 -18.56 -9.15 2.66
C GLU A 120 -17.16 -9.17 3.25
N LEU A 121 -16.27 -8.48 2.57
CA LEU A 121 -14.92 -8.17 3.04
C LEU A 121 -14.87 -6.69 3.37
N GLN A 122 -14.16 -6.33 4.42
CA GLN A 122 -13.95 -4.94 4.82
C GLN A 122 -12.46 -4.63 4.78
N TYR A 123 -12.09 -3.43 4.36
CA TYR A 123 -10.70 -3.04 4.39
C TYR A 123 -10.53 -1.54 4.56
N TRP A 124 -9.35 -1.16 4.98
CA TRP A 124 -8.83 0.20 4.90
C TRP A 124 -7.32 0.15 4.72
N CYS A 125 -6.77 1.15 4.07
CA CYS A 125 -5.34 1.20 3.78
C CYS A 125 -4.76 2.53 4.25
N GLU A 126 -3.53 2.46 4.75
CA GLU A 126 -2.78 3.62 5.20
C GLU A 126 -1.40 3.67 4.56
N LYS A 127 -0.82 4.86 4.52
CA LYS A 127 0.58 5.03 4.22
C LYS A 127 1.37 4.96 5.52
N THR A 128 2.42 4.16 5.51
CA THR A 128 3.35 4.03 6.64
C THR A 128 4.76 4.43 6.18
N PRO A 129 5.55 5.09 7.05
CA PRO A 129 6.92 5.43 6.71
C PRO A 129 7.82 4.23 6.53
#